data_cc96e4a7c2b1780932873355ed223c5d
#
_entry.id   cc96e4a7c2b1780932873355ed223c5d
#
_cell.length_a   1.000
_cell.length_b   1.000
_cell.length_c   1.000
_cell.angle_alpha   90.00
_cell.angle_beta   90.00
_cell.angle_gamma   90.00
#
_symmetry.space_group_name_H-M   'P 1'
#
loop_
_entity.id
_entity.type
_entity.pdbx_description
1 polymer ?
#
loop_
_entity_poly.entity_id
_entity_poly.type
_entity_poly.pdbx_seq_one_letter_code
_entity_poly.pdbx_strand_id
1 'polypeptide(L)'
;MEYVLLMAGSITHAQRMAAVLENRGIKSFIARAPEGTDPRGCGYGVRLQRDKVEQARDILLHAGIRVRAVYRKEGDRWREVTT
;
A
#
# COMPACT_ATOMS: atom_id res chain seq x y z
N MET A 1 -6.13 -13.64 8.17
CA MET A 1 -5.37 -12.40 8.32
C MET A 1 -5.59 -11.54 7.09
N GLU A 2 -6.04 -10.32 7.29
CA GLU A 2 -6.35 -9.43 6.17
C GLU A 2 -5.17 -8.54 5.82
N TYR A 3 -4.96 -8.37 4.53
CA TYR A 3 -3.93 -7.48 4.02
C TYR A 3 -4.55 -6.30 3.31
N VAL A 4 -3.81 -5.21 3.29
CA VAL A 4 -4.18 -3.99 2.59
C VAL A 4 -3.01 -3.59 1.70
N LEU A 5 -3.32 -3.04 0.54
CA LEU A 5 -2.34 -2.50 -0.39
C LEU A 5 -2.39 -0.98 -0.36
N LEU A 6 -1.25 -0.37 -0.10
CA LEU A 6 -1.09 1.08 -0.25
C LEU A 6 -0.35 1.31 -1.56
N MET A 7 -1.04 1.90 -2.52
CA MET A 7 -0.50 2.04 -3.88
C MET A 7 0.35 3.28 -4.02
N ALA A 8 1.46 3.13 -4.72
CA ALA A 8 2.44 4.20 -4.90
C ALA A 8 2.56 4.70 -6.34
N GLY A 9 2.05 3.97 -7.30
CA GLY A 9 2.08 4.37 -8.70
C GLY A 9 3.33 3.93 -9.45
N SER A 10 4.44 3.70 -8.77
CA SER A 10 5.67 3.20 -9.42
C SER A 10 6.44 2.32 -8.44
N ILE A 11 7.33 1.49 -8.98
CA ILE A 11 8.14 0.61 -8.14
C ILE A 11 9.11 1.41 -7.27
N THR A 12 9.65 2.48 -7.79
CA THR A 12 10.57 3.34 -7.04
C THR A 12 9.88 3.93 -5.80
N HIS A 13 8.67 4.43 -5.97
CA HIS A 13 7.89 4.95 -4.86
C HIS A 13 7.52 3.85 -3.88
N ALA A 14 7.17 2.67 -4.38
CA ALA A 14 6.84 1.53 -3.51
C ALA A 14 8.04 1.14 -2.66
N GLN A 15 9.24 1.11 -3.24
CA GLN A 15 10.46 0.82 -2.51
C GLN A 15 10.72 1.85 -1.42
N ARG A 16 10.49 3.11 -1.72
CA ARG A 16 10.63 4.19 -0.75
C ARG A 16 9.64 4.04 0.40
N MET A 17 8.39 3.73 0.09
CA MET A 17 7.38 3.48 1.10
C MET A 17 7.78 2.33 2.01
N ALA A 18 8.22 1.22 1.43
CA ALA A 18 8.64 0.07 2.20
C ALA A 18 9.81 0.40 3.12
N ALA A 19 10.79 1.15 2.64
CA ALA A 19 11.95 1.52 3.44
C ALA A 19 11.56 2.41 4.62
N VAL A 20 10.70 3.39 4.38
CA VAL A 20 10.25 4.29 5.44
C VAL A 20 9.47 3.52 6.50
N LEU A 21 8.59 2.63 6.09
CA LEU A 21 7.80 1.82 7.03
C LEU A 21 8.69 0.87 7.82
N GLU A 22 9.66 0.25 7.17
CA GLU A 22 10.59 -0.66 7.85
C GLU A 22 11.39 0.08 8.92
N ASN A 23 11.84 1.30 8.63
CA ASN A 23 12.56 2.13 9.60
C ASN A 23 11.72 2.48 10.82
N ARG A 24 10.41 2.41 10.69
CA ARG A 24 9.48 2.70 11.78
C ARG A 24 8.89 1.44 12.40
N GLY A 25 9.46 0.29 12.05
CA GLY A 25 9.06 -0.98 12.64
C GLY A 25 7.81 -1.61 12.05
N ILE A 26 7.36 -1.13 10.90
CA ILE A 26 6.20 -1.70 10.23
C ILE A 26 6.66 -2.60 9.09
N LYS A 27 6.30 -3.87 9.18
CA LYS A 27 6.64 -4.84 8.15
C LYS A 27 5.70 -4.68 6.96
N SER A 28 6.28 -4.52 5.77
CA SER A 28 5.52 -4.40 4.54
C SER A 28 6.26 -5.09 3.41
N PHE A 29 5.52 -5.42 2.35
CA PHE A 29 6.08 -6.10 1.20
C PHE A 29 5.69 -5.37 -0.06
N ILE A 30 6.64 -5.19 -0.97
CA ILE A 30 6.35 -4.59 -2.27
C ILE A 30 5.48 -5.55 -3.05
N ALA A 31 4.40 -5.03 -3.60
CA ALA A 31 3.45 -5.83 -4.35
C ALA A 31 2.97 -5.08 -5.57
N ARG A 32 2.66 -5.83 -6.62
CA ARG A 32 2.07 -5.29 -7.81
C ARG A 32 0.57 -5.15 -7.59
N ALA A 33 -0.04 -4.13 -8.22
CA ALA A 33 -1.48 -3.97 -8.15
C ALA A 33 -2.17 -5.23 -8.66
N PRO A 34 -3.21 -5.71 -7.95
CA PRO A 34 -3.97 -6.86 -8.42
C PRO A 34 -4.61 -6.57 -9.77
N GLU A 35 -4.76 -7.62 -10.56
CA GLU A 35 -5.38 -7.52 -11.87
C GLU A 35 -6.78 -6.91 -11.75
N GLY A 36 -7.08 -5.95 -12.60
CA GLY A 36 -8.37 -5.28 -12.64
C GLY A 36 -8.54 -4.15 -11.63
N THR A 37 -7.57 -3.90 -10.76
CA THR A 37 -7.67 -2.82 -9.76
C THR A 37 -7.05 -1.51 -10.24
N ASP A 38 -6.03 -1.57 -11.08
CA ASP A 38 -5.39 -0.39 -11.65
C ASP A 38 -5.74 -0.32 -13.14
N PRO A 39 -6.49 0.71 -13.58
CA PRO A 39 -6.83 0.86 -14.99
C PRO A 39 -5.61 0.96 -15.91
N ARG A 40 -4.48 1.38 -15.36
CA ARG A 40 -3.24 1.52 -16.12
C ARG A 40 -2.42 0.23 -16.18
N GLY A 41 -2.77 -0.74 -15.31
CA GLY A 41 -2.13 -2.04 -15.28
C GLY A 41 -0.68 -2.06 -14.85
N CYS A 42 -0.15 -0.96 -14.30
CA CYS A 42 1.26 -0.81 -13.97
C CYS A 42 1.52 -0.35 -12.54
N GLY A 43 0.57 -0.52 -11.65
CA GLY A 43 0.71 -0.02 -10.30
C GLY A 43 1.56 -0.91 -9.40
N TYR A 44 2.34 -0.28 -8.54
CA TYR A 44 3.09 -0.94 -7.48
C TYR A 44 2.76 -0.27 -6.15
N GLY A 45 2.85 -1.01 -5.09
CA GLY A 45 2.60 -0.50 -3.77
C GLY A 45 3.19 -1.40 -2.71
N VAL A 46 2.76 -1.22 -1.48
CA VAL A 46 3.18 -2.06 -0.37
C VAL A 46 1.98 -2.78 0.22
N ARG A 47 2.17 -4.05 0.52
CA ARG A 47 1.18 -4.87 1.20
C ARG A 47 1.56 -4.97 2.67
N LEU A 48 0.59 -4.75 3.53
CA LEU A 48 0.80 -4.83 4.96
C LEU A 48 -0.47 -5.29 5.65
N GLN A 49 -0.35 -5.64 6.92
CA GLN A 49 -1.49 -6.09 7.70
C GLN A 49 -2.46 -4.95 7.96
N ARG A 50 -3.74 -5.28 7.93
CA ARG A 50 -4.81 -4.30 8.09
C ARG A 50 -4.70 -3.48 9.37
N ASP A 51 -4.31 -4.10 10.48
CA ASP A 51 -4.22 -3.43 11.76
C ASP A 51 -3.08 -2.39 11.84
N LYS A 52 -2.20 -2.39 10.84
CA LYS A 52 -1.08 -1.44 10.76
C LYS A 52 -1.32 -0.31 9.75
N VAL A 53 -2.44 -0.33 9.05
CA VAL A 53 -2.66 0.60 7.95
C VAL A 53 -2.74 2.05 8.40
N GLU A 54 -3.47 2.34 9.45
CA GLU A 54 -3.60 3.72 9.92
C GLU A 54 -2.26 4.29 10.36
N GLN A 55 -1.49 3.49 11.10
CA GLN A 55 -0.16 3.88 11.53
C GLN A 55 0.76 4.08 10.33
N ALA A 56 0.71 3.17 9.35
CA ALA A 56 1.52 3.28 8.15
C ALA A 56 1.19 4.52 7.34
N ARG A 57 -0.09 4.82 7.17
CA ARG A 57 -0.50 6.02 6.43
C ARG A 57 -0.03 7.28 7.11
N ASP A 58 -0.11 7.34 8.43
CA ASP A 58 0.37 8.48 9.18
C ASP A 58 1.87 8.68 9.02
N ILE A 59 2.62 7.59 9.09
CA ILE A 59 4.08 7.63 8.88
C ILE A 59 4.41 8.14 7.48
N LEU A 60 3.73 7.62 6.46
CA LEU A 60 3.98 8.03 5.09
C LEU A 60 3.60 9.49 4.85
N LEU A 61 2.52 9.94 5.46
CA LEU A 61 2.10 11.33 5.36
C LEU A 61 3.17 12.26 5.94
N HIS A 62 3.69 11.94 7.12
CA HIS A 62 4.74 12.74 7.75
C HIS A 62 6.05 12.69 6.98
N ALA A 63 6.30 11.63 6.24
CA ALA A 63 7.47 11.50 5.39
C ALA A 63 7.31 12.21 4.04
N GLY A 64 6.15 12.80 3.78
CA GLY A 64 5.88 13.46 2.51
C GLY A 64 5.65 12.51 1.35
N ILE A 65 5.30 11.27 1.64
CA ILE A 65 5.06 10.26 0.62
C ILE A 65 3.56 10.12 0.39
N ARG A 66 3.15 10.32 -0.87
CA ARG A 66 1.75 10.26 -1.24
C ARG A 66 1.31 8.81 -1.45
N VAL A 67 0.21 8.43 -0.81
CA VAL A 67 -0.47 7.16 -1.06
C VAL A 67 -1.52 7.41 -2.14
N ARG A 68 -1.36 6.75 -3.27
CA ARG A 68 -2.21 6.99 -4.44
C ARG A 68 -3.59 6.38 -4.29
N ALA A 69 -3.65 5.18 -3.74
CA ALA A 69 -4.91 4.47 -3.51
C ALA A 69 -4.69 3.42 -2.44
N VAL A 70 -5.78 3.01 -1.81
CA VAL A 70 -5.76 1.95 -0.79
C VAL A 70 -6.72 0.87 -1.25
N TYR A 71 -6.24 -0.37 -1.31
CA TYR A 71 -7.07 -1.51 -1.64
C TYR A 71 -7.09 -2.50 -0.48
N ARG A 72 -8.27 -2.98 -0.18
CA ARG A 72 -8.50 -3.96 0.87
C ARG A 72 -9.02 -5.25 0.24
N LYS A 73 -8.49 -6.38 0.68
CA LYS A 73 -8.93 -7.66 0.18
C LYS A 73 -10.20 -8.11 0.92
N GLU A 74 -11.24 -8.40 0.16
CA GLU A 74 -12.48 -8.95 0.68
C GLU A 74 -12.75 -10.27 -0.04
N GLY A 75 -12.57 -11.38 0.66
CA GLY A 75 -12.65 -12.69 0.04
C GLY A 75 -11.59 -12.83 -1.06
N ASP A 76 -12.04 -13.07 -2.28
CA ASP A 76 -11.15 -13.23 -3.44
C ASP A 76 -10.95 -11.94 -4.23
N ARG A 77 -11.55 -10.84 -3.77
CA ARG A 77 -11.53 -9.59 -4.52
C ARG A 77 -10.82 -8.49 -3.75
N TRP A 78 -10.17 -7.61 -4.51
CA TRP A 78 -9.61 -6.40 -3.97
C TRP A 78 -10.59 -5.25 -4.21
N ARG A 79 -10.80 -4.46 -3.19
CA ARG A 79 -11.74 -3.35 -3.25
C ARG A 79 -11.02 -2.07 -2.85
N GLU A 80 -11.23 -1.01 -3.62
CA GLU A 80 -10.68 0.29 -3.26
C GLU A 80 -11.41 0.85 -2.05
N VAL A 81 -10.63 1.31 -1.07
CA VAL A 81 -11.16 1.89 0.15
C VAL A 81 -11.09 3.40 0.03
N THR A 82 -12.23 4.05 0.21
CA THR A 82 -12.30 5.51 0.23
C THR A 82 -11.93 6.01 1.63
N THR A 83 -11.06 6.95 1.70
CA THR A 83 -10.62 7.53 2.98
C THR A 83 -10.97 8.98 3.08
#